data_3a7fafbb23482d9b7406807045a9324b
#
_entry.id   3a7fafbb23482d9b7406807045a9324b
#
_cell.length_a   1.000
_cell.length_b   1.000
_cell.length_c   1.000
_cell.angle_alpha   90.00
_cell.angle_beta   90.00
_cell.angle_gamma   90.00
#
_symmetry.space_group_name_H-M   'P 1'
#
loop_
_entity.id
_entity.type
_entity.pdbx_description
1 polymer ?
#
loop_
_entity_poly.entity_id
_entity_poly.type
_entity_poly.pdbx_seq_one_letter_code
_entity_poly.pdbx_strand_id
1 'polypeptide(L)' 'MPSKPNLEPETEVIAETENFLAWRAQEPDGETTYHLEINNVTLHFFKEEWDEFLELVKLLP' A
#
# COMPACT_ATOMS: atom_id res chain seq x y z
N MET A 1 1.41 25.22 5.70
CA MET A 1 1.69 24.74 5.85
C MET A 1 2.23 24.00 6.30
N PRO A 2 2.38 23.60 6.60
CA PRO A 2 2.81 22.97 7.32
C PRO A 2 3.81 22.57 7.23
N SER A 3 4.36 22.71 7.45
CA SER A 3 5.42 22.45 7.35
C SER A 3 6.03 21.69 8.29
N LYS A 4 5.57 20.78 8.81
CA LYS A 4 6.29 19.98 9.66
C LYS A 4 7.27 19.16 8.91
N PRO A 5 8.30 18.72 9.54
CA PRO A 5 9.23 17.86 8.87
C PRO A 5 8.49 16.67 8.37
N ASN A 6 8.92 16.20 7.28
CA ASN A 6 8.22 15.18 6.65
C ASN A 6 8.64 13.86 7.16
N LEU A 7 8.25 13.54 8.35
CA LEU A 7 8.54 12.26 8.94
C LEU A 7 7.50 11.23 8.61
N GLU A 8 6.42 11.64 7.94
CA GLU A 8 5.38 10.73 7.58
C GLU A 8 5.59 10.24 6.17
N PRO A 9 5.22 9.00 5.87
CA PRO A 9 5.36 8.52 4.51
C PRO A 9 4.39 9.24 3.61
N GLU A 10 4.79 9.41 2.36
CA GLU A 10 3.89 9.91 1.34
C GLU A 10 3.08 8.75 0.83
N THR A 11 1.78 8.93 0.76
CA THR A 11 0.89 7.86 0.36
C THR A 11 0.21 8.21 -0.95
N GLU A 12 -0.12 7.18 -1.70
CA GLU A 12 -0.80 7.33 -2.97
C GLU A 12 -1.76 6.18 -3.12
N VAL A 13 -3.04 6.50 -3.35
CA VAL A 13 -4.03 5.46 -3.61
C VAL A 13 -3.78 4.90 -5.00
N ILE A 14 -3.67 3.57 -5.09
CA ILE A 14 -3.42 2.94 -6.37
C ILE A 14 -4.64 2.19 -6.89
N ALA A 15 -5.56 1.80 -6.04
CA ALA A 15 -6.79 1.15 -6.49
C ALA A 15 -7.83 1.25 -5.38
N GLU A 16 -9.08 1.32 -5.78
CA GLU A 16 -10.14 1.48 -4.81
C GLU A 16 -11.43 0.91 -5.36
N THR A 17 -12.12 0.13 -4.58
CA THR A 17 -13.47 -0.29 -4.87
C THR A 17 -14.36 0.15 -3.73
N GLU A 18 -15.59 -0.29 -3.75
CA GLU A 18 -16.54 0.17 -2.74
C GLU A 18 -16.09 -0.18 -1.34
N ASN A 19 -15.50 -1.37 -1.16
CA ASN A 19 -15.14 -1.84 0.15
C ASN A 19 -13.66 -2.10 0.33
N PHE A 20 -12.86 -2.00 -0.71
CA PHE A 20 -11.45 -2.33 -0.68
C PHE A 20 -10.65 -1.13 -1.13
N LEU A 21 -9.48 -0.97 -0.54
CA LEU A 21 -8.61 0.15 -0.86
C LEU A 21 -7.17 -0.33 -0.84
N ALA A 22 -6.43 0.03 -1.87
CA ALA A 22 -5.00 -0.28 -1.92
C ALA A 22 -4.24 1.02 -2.09
N TRP A 23 -3.18 1.18 -1.31
CA TRP A 23 -2.36 2.37 -1.46
C TRP A 23 -0.90 2.00 -1.26
N ARG A 24 -0.06 2.91 -1.69
CA ARG A 24 1.37 2.76 -1.62
C ARG A 24 1.91 3.86 -0.75
N ALA A 25 2.91 3.55 0.06
CA ALA A 25 3.54 4.53 0.93
C ALA A 25 5.03 4.58 0.63
N GLN A 26 5.55 5.79 0.47
CA GLN A 26 6.97 6.02 0.30
C GLN A 26 7.52 6.38 1.67
N GLU A 27 8.30 5.49 2.24
CA GLU A 27 8.81 5.69 3.57
C GLU A 27 9.97 6.68 3.56
N PRO A 28 10.24 7.34 4.69
CA PRO A 28 11.34 8.30 4.72
C PRO A 28 12.71 7.70 4.44
N ASP A 29 12.88 6.41 4.69
CA ASP A 29 14.16 5.76 4.43
C ASP A 29 14.31 5.32 2.99
N GLY A 30 13.36 5.67 2.13
CA GLY A 30 13.43 5.32 0.73
C GLY A 30 12.73 4.05 0.35
N GLU A 31 12.22 3.31 1.32
CA GLU A 31 11.51 2.08 1.01
C GLU A 31 10.08 2.37 0.59
N THR A 32 9.55 1.50 -0.23
CA THR A 32 8.16 1.57 -0.64
C THR A 32 7.41 0.42 -0.01
N THR A 33 6.30 0.72 0.62
CA THR A 33 5.43 -0.30 1.18
C THR A 33 4.07 -0.20 0.52
N TYR A 34 3.36 -1.32 0.55
CA TYR A 34 2.05 -1.41 -0.05
C TYR A 34 1.06 -1.84 1.01
N HIS A 35 -0.14 -1.32 0.93
CA HIS A 35 -1.15 -1.55 1.95
C HIS A 35 -2.45 -1.90 1.26
N LEU A 36 -3.13 -2.89 1.81
CA LEU A 36 -4.39 -3.34 1.26
C LEU A 36 -5.39 -3.39 2.39
N GLU A 37 -6.43 -2.59 2.29
CA GLU A 37 -7.47 -2.54 3.30
C GLU A 37 -8.70 -3.27 2.78
N ILE A 38 -9.10 -4.32 3.46
CA ILE A 38 -10.24 -5.13 3.11
C ILE A 38 -11.17 -5.13 4.30
N ASN A 39 -12.29 -4.42 4.17
CA ASN A 39 -13.20 -4.22 5.27
C ASN A 39 -12.45 -3.61 6.44
N ASN A 40 -12.32 -4.30 7.55
CA ASN A 40 -11.63 -3.75 8.72
C ASN A 40 -10.27 -4.37 8.94
N VAL A 41 -9.69 -4.97 7.92
CA VAL A 41 -8.35 -5.56 8.00
C VAL A 41 -7.45 -4.81 7.06
N THR A 42 -6.26 -4.45 7.55
CA THR A 42 -5.26 -3.81 6.70
C THR A 42 -4.03 -4.70 6.65
N LEU A 43 -3.63 -5.06 5.45
CA LEU A 43 -2.44 -5.87 5.22
C LEU A 43 -1.32 -4.98 4.72
N HIS A 44 -0.12 -5.28 5.16
CA HIS A 44 1.07 -4.50 4.81
C HIS A 44 2.05 -5.38 4.08
N PHE A 45 2.63 -4.86 3.02
CA PHE A 45 3.54 -5.63 2.18
C PHE A 45 4.78 -4.81 1.88
N PHE A 46 5.93 -5.47 1.87
CA PHE A 46 7.08 -4.90 1.18
C PHE A 46 6.94 -5.17 -0.30
N LYS A 47 7.82 -4.54 -1.09
CA LYS A 47 7.68 -4.61 -2.54
C LYS A 47 7.68 -6.04 -3.05
N GLU A 48 8.58 -6.86 -2.54
CA GLU A 48 8.66 -8.25 -3.01
C GLU A 48 7.42 -9.03 -2.63
N GLU A 49 6.90 -8.77 -1.43
CA GLU A 49 5.68 -9.44 -1.00
C GLU A 49 4.49 -8.99 -1.82
N TRP A 50 4.45 -7.71 -2.16
CA TRP A 50 3.38 -7.19 -2.98
C TRP A 50 3.40 -7.83 -4.36
N ASP A 51 4.60 -7.99 -4.94
CA ASP A 51 4.71 -8.63 -6.24
C ASP A 51 4.20 -10.06 -6.19
N GLU A 52 4.52 -10.78 -5.12
CA GLU A 52 4.06 -12.15 -4.98
C GLU A 52 2.55 -12.20 -4.81
N PHE A 53 2.01 -11.24 -4.06
CA PHE A 53 0.56 -11.18 -3.90
C PHE A 53 -0.13 -10.97 -5.23
N LEU A 54 0.42 -10.11 -6.07
CA LEU A 54 -0.17 -9.88 -7.37
C LEU A 54 -0.10 -11.13 -8.25
N GLU A 55 0.98 -11.91 -8.12
CA GLU A 55 1.06 -13.16 -8.85
C GLU A 55 -0.02 -14.12 -8.38
N LEU A 56 -0.24 -14.18 -7.09
CA LEU A 56 -1.31 -15.03 -6.58
C LEU A 56 -2.65 -14.61 -7.17
N VAL A 57 -2.92 -13.32 -7.21
CA VAL A 57 -4.19 -12.83 -7.74
C VAL A 57 -4.37 -13.25 -9.19
N LYS A 58 -3.28 -13.21 -9.97
CA LYS A 58 -3.38 -13.60 -11.37
C LYS A 58 -3.73 -15.07 -11.54
N LEU A 59 -3.43 -15.90 -10.55
CA LEU A 59 -3.73 -17.31 -10.63
C LEU A 59 -5.16 -17.65 -10.23
N LEU A 60 -5.86 -16.69 -9.70
CA LEU A 60 -7.24 -16.93 -9.29
C LEU A 60 -8.13 -17.05 -10.52
N PRO A 61 -9.15 -17.94 -10.45
CA PRO A 61 -10.05 -18.13 -11.60
C PRO A 61 -10.94 -16.92 -11.85
#